data_70dc1bc348c23a1766910bdc5c436ec2
#
_entry.id   70dc1bc348c23a1766910bdc5c436ec2
#
_cell.length_a   1.000
_cell.length_b   1.000
_cell.length_c   1.000
_cell.angle_alpha   90.00
_cell.angle_beta   90.00
_cell.angle_gamma   90.00
#
_symmetry.space_group_name_H-M   'P 1'
#
loop_
_entity.id
_entity.type
_entity.pdbx_description
1 polymer ?
#
loop_
_entity_poly.entity_id
_entity_poly.type
_entity_poly.pdbx_seq_one_letter_code
_entity_poly.pdbx_strand_id
1 'polypeptide(L)'
;MGAGVSKGATLVEPSKTRMVPFDKGYYAEFKVKEFSEFWLNNGWLNGITPLPLKLIAFTARKQNSRDVLLEWTTAEEFDVDRFEVEMANGNTAFASNQYTRIGTIFSAGNSMGEQRYQLLDIEPGKSGIRYYRLKIIDKDGSIRYSAIRPVVFSNEVKWQIYPNPTNGLLSLVVQGNDGETASIKIYDASGRVIKQQTQATTGFVQKIWIDLGAKNIPAGLYLLEVTINGQTQVFRVIRQ
;
A
#
# COMPACT_ATOMS: atom_id res chain seq x y z
N MET A 1 29.77 -13.06 33.25
CA MET A 1 29.67 -13.63 31.87
C MET A 1 29.06 -12.55 30.98
N GLY A 2 29.85 -12.01 30.06
CA GLY A 2 29.43 -10.89 29.26
C GLY A 2 28.36 -11.28 28.25
N ALA A 3 27.25 -10.55 28.24
CA ALA A 3 26.29 -10.66 27.18
C ALA A 3 26.95 -10.25 25.87
N GLY A 4 26.88 -11.10 24.87
CA GLY A 4 27.39 -10.81 23.52
C GLY A 4 26.52 -9.73 22.87
N VAL A 5 27.00 -8.51 22.93
CA VAL A 5 26.41 -7.39 22.18
C VAL A 5 26.95 -7.48 20.76
N SER A 6 26.09 -7.49 19.76
CA SER A 6 26.53 -7.41 18.37
C SER A 6 27.35 -6.13 18.17
N LYS A 7 28.39 -6.19 17.32
CA LYS A 7 29.31 -5.08 17.08
C LYS A 7 28.53 -3.83 16.66
N GLY A 8 28.46 -2.83 17.53
CA GLY A 8 27.74 -1.58 17.30
C GLY A 8 26.43 -1.38 18.08
N ALA A 9 25.95 -2.39 18.82
CA ALA A 9 24.76 -2.21 19.65
C ALA A 9 25.13 -1.70 21.06
N THR A 10 24.38 -0.75 21.59
CA THR A 10 24.52 -0.25 22.97
C THR A 10 23.33 -0.69 23.80
N LEU A 11 23.59 -1.41 24.88
CA LEU A 11 22.56 -1.79 25.83
C LEU A 11 22.19 -0.58 26.69
N VAL A 12 20.93 -0.19 26.72
CA VAL A 12 20.40 0.83 27.64
C VAL A 12 19.89 0.12 28.87
N GLU A 13 20.56 0.39 30.00
CA GLU A 13 20.18 -0.23 31.27
C GLU A 13 18.80 0.23 31.75
N PRO A 14 17.97 -0.67 32.34
CA PRO A 14 16.64 -0.31 32.84
C PRO A 14 16.63 0.83 33.83
N SER A 15 17.69 0.99 34.60
CA SER A 15 17.87 2.09 35.57
C SER A 15 17.99 3.48 34.92
N LYS A 16 18.28 3.53 33.62
CA LYS A 16 18.37 4.77 32.80
C LYS A 16 17.15 4.98 31.91
N THR A 17 16.17 4.10 32.02
CA THR A 17 14.94 4.12 31.22
C THR A 17 13.79 4.48 32.14
N ARG A 18 13.01 5.47 31.78
CA ARG A 18 11.77 5.80 32.46
C ARG A 18 10.61 5.06 31.80
N MET A 19 9.91 4.23 32.57
CA MET A 19 8.67 3.59 32.13
C MET A 19 7.49 4.48 32.46
N VAL A 20 6.71 4.86 31.47
CA VAL A 20 5.55 5.75 31.62
C VAL A 20 4.29 4.98 31.29
N PRO A 21 3.31 4.89 32.23
CA PRO A 21 2.03 4.26 31.95
C PRO A 21 1.29 5.00 30.85
N PHE A 22 0.69 4.23 29.93
CA PHE A 22 -0.12 4.80 28.85
C PHE A 22 -1.29 3.84 28.53
N ASP A 23 -2.50 4.29 28.70
CA ASP A 23 -3.76 3.53 28.47
C ASP A 23 -3.68 2.07 28.95
N LYS A 24 -3.44 1.11 28.08
CA LYS A 24 -3.36 -0.33 28.40
C LYS A 24 -1.92 -0.87 28.45
N GLY A 25 -0.92 -0.01 28.59
CA GLY A 25 0.48 -0.43 28.60
C GLY A 25 1.43 0.62 29.16
N TYR A 26 2.66 0.54 28.72
CA TYR A 26 3.74 1.44 29.12
C TYR A 26 4.56 1.81 27.89
N TYR A 27 5.07 3.03 27.85
CA TYR A 27 6.15 3.37 26.94
C TYR A 27 7.46 3.62 27.71
N ALA A 28 8.58 3.39 27.06
CA ALA A 28 9.90 3.61 27.61
C ALA A 28 10.48 4.93 27.10
N GLU A 29 10.93 5.77 28.01
CA GLU A 29 11.59 7.04 27.72
C GLU A 29 13.06 6.95 28.10
N PHE A 30 13.96 7.21 27.13
CA PHE A 30 15.41 7.22 27.36
C PHE A 30 16.11 8.19 26.40
N LYS A 31 17.26 8.70 26.83
CA LYS A 31 18.05 9.64 26.00
C LYS A 31 19.10 8.89 25.20
N VAL A 32 19.20 9.23 23.91
CA VAL A 32 20.22 8.71 22.99
C VAL A 32 21.07 9.87 22.46
N LYS A 33 22.34 9.59 22.17
CA LYS A 33 23.24 10.58 21.58
C LYS A 33 23.12 10.65 20.06
N GLU A 34 22.75 9.56 19.43
CA GLU A 34 22.61 9.43 17.96
C GLU A 34 21.38 8.61 17.65
N PHE A 35 20.73 8.86 16.50
CA PHE A 35 19.59 8.08 16.04
C PHE A 35 20.06 6.76 15.49
N SER A 36 19.49 5.66 16.04
CA SER A 36 19.72 4.28 15.63
C SER A 36 18.43 3.48 15.75
N GLU A 37 18.45 2.22 15.35
CA GLU A 37 17.35 1.29 15.62
C GLU A 37 17.29 0.92 17.09
N PHE A 38 16.08 0.95 17.66
CA PHE A 38 15.84 0.57 19.06
C PHE A 38 14.97 -0.68 19.12
N TRP A 39 15.41 -1.60 19.96
CA TRP A 39 14.70 -2.85 20.23
C TRP A 39 14.34 -2.90 21.72
N LEU A 40 13.06 -3.06 22.03
CA LEU A 40 12.59 -3.33 23.38
C LEU A 40 12.46 -4.84 23.55
N ASN A 41 13.19 -5.41 24.51
CA ASN A 41 13.00 -6.79 24.92
C ASN A 41 12.58 -6.85 26.39
N ASN A 42 11.89 -7.89 26.79
CA ASN A 42 11.37 -8.10 28.12
C ASN A 42 12.41 -8.60 29.15
N GLY A 43 13.69 -8.48 28.84
CA GLY A 43 14.79 -8.80 29.77
C GLY A 43 15.18 -10.26 29.87
N TRP A 44 14.62 -11.16 29.08
CA TRP A 44 15.05 -12.55 29.00
C TRP A 44 16.25 -12.68 28.07
N LEU A 45 17.45 -12.62 28.63
CA LEU A 45 18.72 -12.71 27.90
C LEU A 45 19.11 -14.13 27.47
N ASN A 46 18.24 -15.11 27.59
CA ASN A 46 18.53 -16.52 27.27
C ASN A 46 17.90 -17.02 25.97
N GLY A 47 17.62 -16.16 25.05
CA GLY A 47 17.24 -16.55 23.71
C GLY A 47 17.61 -15.47 22.72
N ILE A 48 18.39 -15.81 21.74
CA ILE A 48 18.34 -15.11 20.46
C ILE A 48 16.87 -15.20 20.07
N THR A 49 16.07 -14.15 20.38
CA THR A 49 14.76 -14.06 19.72
C THR A 49 15.09 -13.93 18.25
N PRO A 50 14.78 -14.94 17.42
CA PRO A 50 15.01 -14.80 16.00
C PRO A 50 14.31 -13.53 15.58
N LEU A 51 14.98 -12.71 14.76
CA LEU A 51 14.31 -11.55 14.16
C LEU A 51 13.02 -12.07 13.54
N PRO A 52 11.87 -11.41 13.85
CA PRO A 52 10.63 -11.83 13.24
C PRO A 52 10.79 -11.78 11.73
N LEU A 53 10.10 -12.66 11.01
CA LEU A 53 10.05 -12.73 9.55
C LEU A 53 10.15 -11.33 8.94
N LYS A 54 11.15 -11.09 8.12
CA LYS A 54 11.29 -9.87 7.34
C LYS A 54 10.63 -10.07 5.98
N LEU A 55 9.39 -9.61 5.87
CA LEU A 55 8.72 -9.54 4.57
C LEU A 55 9.40 -8.46 3.71
N ILE A 56 10.01 -8.86 2.59
CA ILE A 56 10.65 -7.92 1.64
C ILE A 56 9.59 -7.26 0.77
N ALA A 57 8.67 -8.06 0.23
CA ALA A 57 7.65 -7.59 -0.69
C ALA A 57 6.39 -8.44 -0.59
N PHE A 58 5.24 -7.80 -0.83
CA PHE A 58 3.98 -8.44 -1.16
C PHE A 58 3.35 -7.67 -2.31
N THR A 59 3.02 -8.35 -3.39
CA THR A 59 2.42 -7.75 -4.59
C THR A 59 1.16 -8.49 -5.00
N ALA A 60 0.23 -7.78 -5.62
CA ALA A 60 -0.98 -8.33 -6.22
C ALA A 60 -1.13 -7.71 -7.62
N ARG A 61 -1.07 -8.51 -8.67
CA ARG A 61 -1.12 -8.04 -10.06
C ARG A 61 -2.11 -8.85 -10.87
N LYS A 62 -2.88 -8.19 -11.73
CA LYS A 62 -3.65 -8.90 -12.73
C LYS A 62 -2.73 -9.69 -13.65
N GLN A 63 -2.96 -10.98 -13.76
CA GLN A 63 -2.31 -11.81 -14.77
C GLN A 63 -3.08 -11.77 -16.10
N ASN A 64 -4.40 -11.63 -16.01
CA ASN A 64 -5.32 -11.44 -17.15
C ASN A 64 -6.58 -10.70 -16.67
N SER A 65 -7.65 -10.67 -17.47
CA SER A 65 -8.91 -10.01 -17.13
C SER A 65 -9.65 -10.61 -15.91
N ARG A 66 -9.28 -11.81 -15.46
CA ARG A 66 -9.96 -12.57 -14.39
C ARG A 66 -9.07 -12.91 -13.20
N ASP A 67 -7.79 -13.23 -13.45
CA ASP A 67 -6.92 -13.82 -12.45
C ASP A 67 -5.98 -12.79 -11.85
N VAL A 68 -5.69 -12.93 -10.55
CA VAL A 68 -4.71 -12.13 -9.84
C VAL A 68 -3.58 -13.01 -9.35
N LEU A 69 -2.37 -12.69 -9.76
CA LEU A 69 -1.16 -13.29 -9.22
C LEU A 69 -0.75 -12.50 -7.98
N LEU A 70 -0.67 -13.21 -6.86
CA LEU A 70 -0.19 -12.73 -5.58
C LEU A 70 1.18 -13.33 -5.34
N GLU A 71 2.18 -12.48 -5.11
CA GLU A 71 3.56 -12.89 -4.89
C GLU A 71 4.11 -12.22 -3.65
N TRP A 72 4.90 -12.97 -2.88
CA TRP A 72 5.63 -12.37 -1.75
C TRP A 72 7.00 -13.01 -1.59
N THR A 73 7.89 -12.23 -0.99
CA THR A 73 9.26 -12.60 -0.73
C THR A 73 9.60 -12.31 0.72
N THR A 74 10.21 -13.25 1.37
CA THR A 74 10.75 -13.11 2.73
C THR A 74 12.29 -13.13 2.65
N ALA A 75 12.97 -12.37 3.54
CA ALA A 75 14.43 -12.41 3.64
C ALA A 75 14.89 -13.59 4.52
N GLU A 76 14.18 -13.74 5.63
CA GLU A 76 14.44 -14.75 6.65
C GLU A 76 13.13 -15.23 7.24
N GLU A 77 13.04 -16.48 7.60
CA GLU A 77 11.87 -17.06 8.25
C GLU A 77 12.30 -17.78 9.52
N PHE A 78 11.75 -17.37 10.66
CA PHE A 78 11.92 -18.06 11.92
C PHE A 78 10.54 -18.22 12.57
N ASP A 79 10.24 -19.46 12.95
CA ASP A 79 9.02 -19.86 13.64
C ASP A 79 7.72 -19.47 12.91
N VAL A 80 7.80 -19.20 11.61
CA VAL A 80 6.62 -19.01 10.78
C VAL A 80 5.96 -20.35 10.51
N ASP A 81 4.65 -20.43 10.76
CA ASP A 81 3.84 -21.60 10.44
C ASP A 81 3.31 -21.50 9.00
N ARG A 82 2.59 -20.43 8.69
CA ARG A 82 1.95 -20.28 7.40
C ARG A 82 1.61 -18.83 7.05
N PHE A 83 1.34 -18.66 5.78
CA PHE A 83 0.78 -17.45 5.18
C PHE A 83 -0.66 -17.72 4.76
N GLU A 84 -1.58 -16.87 5.17
CA GLU A 84 -2.96 -16.86 4.69
C GLU A 84 -3.14 -15.62 3.81
N VAL A 85 -3.53 -15.84 2.56
CA VAL A 85 -3.91 -14.73 1.67
C VAL A 85 -5.36 -14.39 1.92
N GLU A 86 -5.62 -13.14 2.25
CA GLU A 86 -6.93 -12.62 2.55
C GLU A 86 -7.35 -11.55 1.53
N MET A 87 -8.64 -11.52 1.21
CA MET A 87 -9.24 -10.59 0.26
C MET A 87 -10.49 -9.93 0.83
N ALA A 88 -10.62 -8.61 0.65
CA ALA A 88 -11.85 -7.86 0.87
C ALA A 88 -12.44 -7.40 -0.48
N ASN A 89 -13.73 -7.67 -0.69
CA ASN A 89 -14.41 -7.35 -1.93
C ASN A 89 -15.12 -6.00 -1.83
N GLY A 90 -14.60 -5.01 -2.56
CA GLY A 90 -15.14 -3.65 -2.59
C GLY A 90 -14.79 -2.79 -1.39
N ASN A 91 -15.08 -1.50 -1.52
CA ASN A 91 -14.74 -0.48 -0.53
C ASN A 91 -15.43 -0.69 0.82
N THR A 92 -16.65 -1.21 0.82
CA THR A 92 -17.41 -1.45 2.07
C THR A 92 -16.75 -2.53 2.91
N ALA A 93 -16.42 -3.68 2.32
CA ALA A 93 -15.73 -4.76 3.03
C ALA A 93 -14.34 -4.31 3.51
N PHE A 94 -13.60 -3.56 2.68
CA PHE A 94 -12.32 -2.96 3.05
C PHE A 94 -12.44 -2.04 4.26
N ALA A 95 -13.39 -1.08 4.22
CA ALA A 95 -13.60 -0.11 5.31
C ALA A 95 -14.04 -0.77 6.63
N SER A 96 -14.80 -1.87 6.53
CA SER A 96 -15.27 -2.65 7.68
C SER A 96 -14.29 -3.74 8.13
N ASN A 97 -13.07 -3.78 7.54
CA ASN A 97 -12.06 -4.82 7.80
C ASN A 97 -12.57 -6.27 7.62
N GLN A 98 -13.53 -6.45 6.71
CA GLN A 98 -14.11 -7.75 6.39
C GLN A 98 -13.30 -8.44 5.30
N TYR A 99 -12.37 -9.28 5.72
CA TYR A 99 -11.52 -10.07 4.85
C TYR A 99 -11.90 -11.54 4.87
N THR A 100 -11.89 -12.17 3.70
CA THR A 100 -12.08 -13.60 3.53
C THR A 100 -10.75 -14.23 3.13
N ARG A 101 -10.38 -15.34 3.77
CA ARG A 101 -9.22 -16.13 3.38
C ARG A 101 -9.48 -16.83 2.04
N ILE A 102 -8.61 -16.62 1.06
CA ILE A 102 -8.70 -17.22 -0.28
C ILE A 102 -7.65 -18.31 -0.54
N GLY A 103 -6.65 -18.40 0.31
CA GLY A 103 -5.65 -19.46 0.22
C GLY A 103 -4.70 -19.48 1.40
N THR A 104 -4.03 -20.61 1.57
CA THR A 104 -3.02 -20.84 2.61
C THR A 104 -1.79 -21.47 1.99
N ILE A 105 -0.62 -20.95 2.30
CA ILE A 105 0.69 -21.50 1.92
C ILE A 105 1.50 -21.69 3.20
N PHE A 106 2.00 -22.89 3.41
CA PHE A 106 2.87 -23.16 4.55
C PHE A 106 4.26 -22.56 4.32
N SER A 107 4.88 -22.10 5.39
CA SER A 107 6.27 -21.66 5.37
C SER A 107 7.20 -22.79 4.94
N ALA A 108 8.33 -22.45 4.30
CA ALA A 108 9.39 -23.40 4.00
C ALA A 108 10.11 -23.92 5.27
N GLY A 109 9.74 -23.39 6.44
CA GLY A 109 10.40 -23.63 7.71
C GLY A 109 11.42 -22.55 8.04
N ASN A 110 12.28 -22.80 9.03
CA ASN A 110 13.32 -21.86 9.40
C ASN A 110 14.33 -21.70 8.25
N SER A 111 14.47 -20.50 7.73
CA SER A 111 15.36 -20.15 6.61
C SER A 111 16.12 -18.87 6.91
N MET A 112 17.43 -18.88 6.63
CA MET A 112 18.29 -17.68 6.67
C MET A 112 18.42 -17.02 5.30
N GLY A 113 17.71 -17.51 4.29
CA GLY A 113 17.77 -17.02 2.92
C GLY A 113 16.41 -16.63 2.38
N GLU A 114 16.42 -15.87 1.30
CA GLU A 114 15.24 -15.43 0.61
C GLU A 114 14.35 -16.60 0.17
N GLN A 115 13.05 -16.52 0.53
CA GLN A 115 12.03 -17.46 0.09
C GLN A 115 10.99 -16.72 -0.74
N ARG A 116 10.49 -17.37 -1.80
CA ARG A 116 9.50 -16.80 -2.72
C ARG A 116 8.29 -17.67 -2.78
N TYR A 117 7.13 -17.03 -2.70
CA TYR A 117 5.83 -17.68 -2.68
C TYR A 117 4.91 -17.01 -3.67
N GLN A 118 3.93 -17.77 -4.16
CA GLN A 118 2.90 -17.25 -5.01
C GLN A 118 1.56 -17.95 -4.77
N LEU A 119 0.47 -17.23 -5.03
CA LEU A 119 -0.88 -17.75 -5.05
C LEU A 119 -1.63 -17.10 -6.21
N LEU A 120 -2.33 -17.89 -6.99
CA LEU A 120 -3.18 -17.41 -8.06
C LEU A 120 -4.64 -17.40 -7.61
N ASP A 121 -5.24 -16.21 -7.54
CA ASP A 121 -6.67 -16.06 -7.32
C ASP A 121 -7.41 -16.20 -8.66
N ILE A 122 -8.03 -17.36 -8.86
CA ILE A 122 -8.79 -17.72 -10.06
C ILE A 122 -10.30 -17.63 -9.88
N GLU A 123 -10.79 -17.08 -8.76
CA GLU A 123 -12.22 -16.94 -8.53
C GLU A 123 -12.92 -16.24 -9.72
N PRO A 124 -13.98 -16.81 -10.29
CA PRO A 124 -14.68 -16.21 -11.41
C PRO A 124 -15.50 -14.99 -11.00
N GLY A 125 -15.87 -14.15 -11.98
CA GLY A 125 -16.80 -13.04 -11.79
C GLY A 125 -16.23 -11.86 -10.98
N LYS A 126 -14.90 -11.68 -10.94
CA LYS A 126 -14.30 -10.52 -10.31
C LYS A 126 -14.74 -9.22 -10.96
N SER A 127 -15.22 -8.29 -10.14
CA SER A 127 -15.64 -6.95 -10.57
C SER A 127 -15.24 -5.93 -9.51
N GLY A 128 -15.27 -4.64 -9.85
CA GLY A 128 -14.95 -3.55 -8.93
C GLY A 128 -13.51 -3.58 -8.44
N ILE A 129 -13.32 -3.38 -7.15
CA ILE A 129 -12.02 -3.35 -6.50
C ILE A 129 -11.92 -4.49 -5.50
N ARG A 130 -10.79 -5.17 -5.51
CA ARG A 130 -10.43 -6.16 -4.49
C ARG A 130 -9.18 -5.72 -3.76
N TYR A 131 -9.18 -5.88 -2.44
CA TYR A 131 -8.07 -5.53 -1.56
C TYR A 131 -7.47 -6.81 -1.00
N TYR A 132 -6.21 -7.05 -1.30
CA TYR A 132 -5.49 -8.24 -0.84
C TYR A 132 -4.50 -7.87 0.26
N ARG A 133 -4.38 -8.75 1.23
CA ARG A 133 -3.32 -8.69 2.24
C ARG A 133 -2.81 -10.09 2.56
N LEU A 134 -1.60 -10.15 3.06
CA LEU A 134 -1.02 -11.36 3.60
C LEU A 134 -1.15 -11.33 5.11
N LYS A 135 -1.73 -12.37 5.67
CA LYS A 135 -1.75 -12.65 7.11
C LYS A 135 -0.69 -13.70 7.39
N ILE A 136 0.29 -13.36 8.20
CA ILE A 136 1.43 -14.18 8.56
C ILE A 136 1.16 -14.72 9.95
N ILE A 137 1.23 -16.03 10.11
CA ILE A 137 0.94 -16.72 11.36
C ILE A 137 2.19 -17.47 11.78
N ASP A 138 2.68 -17.16 12.97
CA ASP A 138 3.83 -17.83 13.57
C ASP A 138 3.37 -19.09 14.33
N LYS A 139 4.29 -20.00 14.64
CA LYS A 139 3.99 -21.28 15.34
C LYS A 139 3.41 -21.10 16.73
N ASP A 140 3.69 -19.95 17.36
CA ASP A 140 3.11 -19.57 18.67
C ASP A 140 1.70 -18.98 18.56
N GLY A 141 1.16 -18.85 17.32
CA GLY A 141 -0.12 -18.27 17.02
C GLY A 141 -0.14 -16.75 16.89
N SER A 142 1.00 -16.07 16.99
CA SER A 142 1.08 -14.64 16.75
C SER A 142 0.78 -14.30 15.29
N ILE A 143 0.19 -13.11 15.07
CA ILE A 143 -0.33 -12.72 13.75
C ILE A 143 0.25 -11.36 13.35
N ARG A 144 0.68 -11.27 12.10
CA ARG A 144 1.13 -10.03 11.45
C ARG A 144 0.48 -9.88 10.09
N TYR A 145 0.39 -8.65 9.58
CA TYR A 145 -0.19 -8.37 8.28
C TYR A 145 0.80 -7.61 7.39
N SER A 146 0.73 -7.89 6.09
CA SER A 146 1.43 -7.08 5.07
C SER A 146 0.70 -5.75 4.83
N ALA A 147 1.34 -4.89 4.04
CA ALA A 147 0.64 -3.81 3.38
C ALA A 147 -0.48 -4.36 2.46
N ILE A 148 -1.58 -3.59 2.34
CA ILE A 148 -2.71 -3.95 1.49
C ILE A 148 -2.39 -3.62 0.03
N ARG A 149 -2.82 -4.50 -0.89
CA ARG A 149 -2.66 -4.35 -2.34
C ARG A 149 -4.02 -4.34 -3.03
N PRO A 150 -4.49 -3.19 -3.50
CA PRO A 150 -5.73 -3.12 -4.27
C PRO A 150 -5.53 -3.55 -5.72
N VAL A 151 -6.53 -4.21 -6.29
CA VAL A 151 -6.61 -4.60 -7.70
C VAL A 151 -7.99 -4.23 -8.25
N VAL A 152 -8.00 -3.45 -9.33
CA VAL A 152 -9.23 -2.92 -9.96
C VAL A 152 -9.60 -3.79 -11.17
N PHE A 153 -10.82 -4.33 -11.18
CA PHE A 153 -11.34 -5.22 -12.25
C PHE A 153 -12.28 -4.55 -13.24
N SER A 154 -12.93 -3.50 -12.85
CA SER A 154 -13.89 -2.79 -13.72
C SER A 154 -13.91 -1.30 -13.46
N ASN A 155 -14.58 -0.58 -14.38
CA ASN A 155 -14.74 0.86 -14.42
C ASN A 155 -15.74 1.41 -13.38
N GLU A 156 -16.04 0.70 -12.32
CA GLU A 156 -16.98 1.18 -11.30
C GLU A 156 -16.44 2.37 -10.50
N VAL A 157 -15.15 2.63 -10.59
CA VAL A 157 -14.58 3.84 -10.05
C VAL A 157 -14.92 5.00 -10.96
N LYS A 158 -15.93 5.76 -10.56
CA LYS A 158 -16.28 7.00 -11.24
C LYS A 158 -15.18 8.03 -10.99
N TRP A 159 -14.39 8.29 -12.01
CA TRP A 159 -13.47 9.42 -11.97
C TRP A 159 -14.26 10.71 -11.86
N GLN A 160 -13.77 11.63 -11.07
CA GLN A 160 -14.46 12.88 -10.75
C GLN A 160 -13.51 14.06 -10.82
N ILE A 161 -14.04 15.22 -11.19
CA ILE A 161 -13.30 16.47 -11.16
C ILE A 161 -14.01 17.46 -10.26
N TYR A 162 -13.25 18.22 -9.49
CA TYR A 162 -13.78 19.34 -8.69
C TYR A 162 -12.68 20.33 -8.24
N PRO A 163 -13.02 21.61 -8.04
CA PRO A 163 -14.30 22.23 -8.35
C PRO A 163 -14.50 22.36 -9.86
N ASN A 164 -15.75 22.35 -10.30
CA ASN A 164 -16.10 22.66 -11.67
C ASN A 164 -17.48 23.39 -11.64
N PRO A 165 -17.53 24.67 -11.94
CA PRO A 165 -16.47 25.57 -12.44
C PRO A 165 -15.26 25.75 -11.51
N THR A 166 -14.14 26.18 -12.10
CA THR A 166 -12.86 26.40 -11.39
C THR A 166 -12.28 27.78 -11.68
N ASN A 167 -11.60 28.38 -10.71
CA ASN A 167 -10.78 29.60 -10.88
C ASN A 167 -9.33 29.28 -11.34
N GLY A 168 -9.08 28.05 -11.83
CA GLY A 168 -7.79 27.63 -12.36
C GLY A 168 -7.29 26.32 -11.75
N LEU A 169 -7.43 26.09 -10.46
CA LEU A 169 -6.99 24.87 -9.81
C LEU A 169 -8.15 23.89 -9.62
N LEU A 170 -8.01 22.67 -10.13
CA LEU A 170 -8.97 21.58 -9.92
C LEU A 170 -8.28 20.28 -9.55
N SER A 171 -9.04 19.38 -8.94
CA SER A 171 -8.62 18.03 -8.61
C SER A 171 -9.32 17.03 -9.51
N LEU A 172 -8.55 16.10 -10.05
CA LEU A 172 -9.05 14.88 -10.66
C LEU A 172 -8.92 13.75 -9.64
N VAL A 173 -10.03 13.11 -9.29
CA VAL A 173 -10.03 11.88 -8.48
C VAL A 173 -10.08 10.70 -9.41
N VAL A 174 -9.08 9.84 -9.30
CA VAL A 174 -8.94 8.62 -10.10
C VAL A 174 -8.56 7.44 -9.23
N GLN A 175 -8.79 6.26 -9.77
CA GLN A 175 -8.20 5.03 -9.28
C GLN A 175 -7.81 4.17 -10.49
N GLY A 176 -6.57 3.70 -10.48
CA GLY A 176 -6.02 2.71 -11.42
C GLY A 176 -5.30 1.64 -10.62
N ASN A 177 -4.79 0.60 -11.25
CA ASN A 177 -3.95 -0.37 -10.56
C ASN A 177 -2.59 0.24 -10.21
N ASP A 178 -1.91 -0.37 -9.24
CA ASP A 178 -0.57 0.06 -8.85
C ASP A 178 0.41 -0.05 -10.03
N GLY A 179 1.15 1.02 -10.28
CA GLY A 179 2.13 1.13 -11.36
C GLY A 179 1.54 1.42 -12.76
N GLU A 180 0.20 1.55 -12.92
CA GLU A 180 -0.37 2.07 -14.17
C GLU A 180 -0.13 3.58 -14.29
N THR A 181 -0.28 4.11 -15.49
CA THR A 181 -0.10 5.53 -15.76
C THR A 181 -1.41 6.18 -16.15
N ALA A 182 -1.83 7.21 -15.41
CA ALA A 182 -2.87 8.13 -15.81
C ALA A 182 -2.27 9.15 -16.80
N SER A 183 -2.70 9.14 -18.04
CA SER A 183 -2.42 10.16 -19.04
C SER A 183 -3.55 11.17 -19.05
N ILE A 184 -3.22 12.44 -18.88
CA ILE A 184 -4.17 13.53 -18.76
C ILE A 184 -3.85 14.58 -19.82
N LYS A 185 -4.81 14.86 -20.69
CA LYS A 185 -4.71 15.91 -21.72
C LYS A 185 -5.82 16.91 -21.56
N ILE A 186 -5.52 18.16 -21.80
CA ILE A 186 -6.48 19.26 -21.74
C ILE A 186 -6.51 19.96 -23.09
N TYR A 187 -7.71 20.08 -23.62
CA TYR A 187 -7.97 20.68 -24.92
C TYR A 187 -8.74 21.99 -24.74
N ASP A 188 -8.43 22.98 -25.57
CA ASP A 188 -9.26 24.18 -25.73
C ASP A 188 -10.48 23.90 -26.62
N ALA A 189 -11.34 24.87 -26.80
CA ALA A 189 -12.56 24.77 -27.62
C ALA A 189 -12.28 24.47 -29.11
N SER A 190 -11.05 24.71 -29.57
CA SER A 190 -10.64 24.37 -30.94
C SER A 190 -10.10 22.95 -31.09
N GLY A 191 -10.00 22.20 -29.99
CA GLY A 191 -9.43 20.85 -29.95
C GLY A 191 -7.92 20.81 -29.86
N ARG A 192 -7.27 21.94 -29.63
CA ARG A 192 -5.81 22.00 -29.46
C ARG A 192 -5.45 21.60 -28.02
N VAL A 193 -4.44 20.74 -27.87
CA VAL A 193 -3.88 20.39 -26.56
C VAL A 193 -3.15 21.62 -25.98
N ILE A 194 -3.62 22.10 -24.84
CA ILE A 194 -3.03 23.23 -24.12
C ILE A 194 -2.17 22.79 -22.93
N LYS A 195 -2.43 21.59 -22.42
CA LYS A 195 -1.67 20.98 -21.31
C LYS A 195 -1.70 19.47 -21.39
N GLN A 196 -0.61 18.85 -21.00
CA GLN A 196 -0.51 17.40 -20.85
C GLN A 196 0.30 17.06 -19.62
N GLN A 197 -0.11 16.05 -18.86
CA GLN A 197 0.65 15.50 -17.75
C GLN A 197 0.39 14.00 -17.60
N THR A 198 1.30 13.31 -16.94
CA THR A 198 1.17 11.90 -16.59
C THR A 198 1.41 11.72 -15.10
N GLN A 199 0.71 10.75 -14.50
CA GLN A 199 0.85 10.41 -13.09
C GLN A 199 0.72 8.91 -12.91
N ALA A 200 1.64 8.31 -12.14
CA ALA A 200 1.52 6.90 -11.75
C ALA A 200 0.34 6.72 -10.79
N THR A 201 -0.41 5.63 -10.97
CA THR A 201 -1.46 5.23 -10.06
C THR A 201 -0.93 4.29 -8.99
N THR A 202 -1.58 4.29 -7.82
CA THR A 202 -1.13 3.56 -6.62
C THR A 202 -2.04 2.39 -6.25
N GLY A 203 -3.05 2.09 -7.10
CA GLY A 203 -4.10 1.13 -6.77
C GLY A 203 -5.18 1.69 -5.83
N PHE A 204 -4.90 2.75 -5.10
CA PHE A 204 -5.88 3.45 -4.26
C PHE A 204 -6.49 4.64 -4.97
N VAL A 205 -7.61 5.12 -4.43
CA VAL A 205 -8.18 6.40 -4.85
C VAL A 205 -7.18 7.51 -4.55
N GLN A 206 -6.83 8.28 -5.57
CA GLN A 206 -5.87 9.38 -5.45
C GLN A 206 -6.39 10.65 -6.10
N LYS A 207 -5.89 11.79 -5.62
CA LYS A 207 -6.15 13.11 -6.20
C LYS A 207 -4.95 13.53 -7.04
N ILE A 208 -5.21 13.92 -8.27
CA ILE A 208 -4.23 14.54 -9.17
C ILE A 208 -4.62 16.00 -9.34
N TRP A 209 -3.69 16.90 -9.03
CA TRP A 209 -3.91 18.33 -9.18
C TRP A 209 -3.66 18.76 -10.60
N ILE A 210 -4.59 19.57 -11.13
CA ILE A 210 -4.54 20.14 -12.47
C ILE A 210 -4.65 21.64 -12.33
N ASP A 211 -3.62 22.35 -12.73
CA ASP A 211 -3.56 23.80 -12.70
C ASP A 211 -3.80 24.38 -14.11
N LEU A 212 -4.91 25.11 -14.25
CA LEU A 212 -5.27 25.92 -15.41
C LEU A 212 -5.11 27.43 -15.13
N GLY A 213 -4.48 27.79 -14.00
CA GLY A 213 -4.34 29.18 -13.55
C GLY A 213 -3.28 30.00 -14.30
N ALA A 214 -2.58 29.41 -15.26
CA ALA A 214 -1.58 30.13 -16.05
C ALA A 214 -2.22 31.32 -16.79
N LYS A 215 -1.50 32.46 -16.86
CA LYS A 215 -1.99 33.71 -17.46
C LYS A 215 -2.39 33.58 -18.94
N ASN A 216 -1.88 32.61 -19.65
CA ASN A 216 -2.14 32.35 -21.06
C ASN A 216 -3.33 31.38 -21.29
N ILE A 217 -3.99 30.92 -20.25
CA ILE A 217 -5.19 30.10 -20.36
C ILE A 217 -6.41 30.95 -19.99
N PRO A 218 -7.23 31.44 -20.95
CA PRO A 218 -8.33 32.33 -20.66
C PRO A 218 -9.51 31.63 -19.97
N ALA A 219 -10.45 32.39 -19.41
CA ALA A 219 -11.73 31.85 -18.98
C ALA A 219 -12.46 31.22 -20.17
N GLY A 220 -13.13 30.09 -19.95
CA GLY A 220 -13.80 29.36 -21.01
C GLY A 220 -14.06 27.89 -20.76
N LEU A 221 -14.49 27.19 -21.79
CA LEU A 221 -14.74 25.75 -21.78
C LEU A 221 -13.50 24.97 -22.26
N TYR A 222 -13.14 23.95 -21.49
CA TYR A 222 -12.06 23.04 -21.78
C TYR A 222 -12.56 21.58 -21.72
N LEU A 223 -11.89 20.71 -22.44
CA LEU A 223 -12.10 19.26 -22.35
C LEU A 223 -10.87 18.65 -21.69
N LEU A 224 -11.09 17.90 -20.62
CA LEU A 224 -10.08 17.15 -19.90
C LEU A 224 -10.26 15.68 -20.21
N GLU A 225 -9.33 15.11 -20.97
CA GLU A 225 -9.26 13.69 -21.32
C GLU A 225 -8.34 12.97 -20.34
N VAL A 226 -8.83 11.90 -19.76
CA VAL A 226 -8.08 11.05 -18.84
C VAL A 226 -8.07 9.64 -19.39
N THR A 227 -6.88 9.06 -19.53
CA THR A 227 -6.71 7.66 -19.99
C THR A 227 -5.88 6.90 -18.96
N ILE A 228 -6.42 5.77 -18.48
CA ILE A 228 -5.71 4.82 -17.62
C ILE A 228 -5.96 3.42 -18.18
N ASN A 229 -4.90 2.66 -18.45
CA ASN A 229 -4.99 1.29 -18.96
C ASN A 229 -5.94 1.13 -20.16
N GLY A 230 -5.83 2.05 -21.13
CA GLY A 230 -6.65 2.04 -22.35
C GLY A 230 -8.11 2.52 -22.18
N GLN A 231 -8.54 2.82 -20.96
CA GLN A 231 -9.85 3.40 -20.69
C GLN A 231 -9.75 4.91 -20.70
N THR A 232 -10.65 5.56 -21.42
CA THR A 232 -10.65 7.00 -21.56
C THR A 232 -11.99 7.59 -21.10
N GLN A 233 -11.91 8.63 -20.31
CA GLN A 233 -13.04 9.46 -19.91
C GLN A 233 -12.74 10.93 -20.21
N VAL A 234 -13.76 11.66 -20.69
CA VAL A 234 -13.66 13.09 -21.01
C VAL A 234 -14.59 13.88 -20.12
N PHE A 235 -14.06 14.94 -19.51
CA PHE A 235 -14.78 15.85 -18.65
C PHE A 235 -14.86 17.24 -19.30
N ARG A 236 -15.98 17.91 -19.15
CA ARG A 236 -16.10 19.32 -19.45
C ARG A 236 -15.63 20.12 -18.23
N VAL A 237 -14.71 21.04 -18.43
CA VAL A 237 -14.17 21.93 -17.39
C VAL A 237 -14.51 23.36 -17.75
N ILE A 238 -15.17 24.08 -16.85
CA ILE A 238 -15.48 25.50 -16.98
C ILE A 238 -14.46 26.26 -16.13
N ARG A 239 -13.58 27.04 -16.79
CA ARG A 239 -12.70 27.99 -16.13
C ARG A 239 -13.35 29.35 -16.10
N GLN A 240 -13.43 29.97 -14.91
CA GLN A 240 -13.90 31.34 -14.63
C GLN A 240 -12.72 32.30 -14.56
#